data_358949182e7f4cb426ffe395ffc3241c
#
_entry.id   358949182e7f4cb426ffe395ffc3241c
#
_cell.length_a   1.000
_cell.length_b   1.000
_cell.length_c   1.000
_cell.angle_alpha   90.00
_cell.angle_beta   90.00
_cell.angle_gamma   90.00
#
_symmetry.space_group_name_H-M   'P 1'
#
loop_
_entity.id
_entity.type
_entity.pdbx_description
1 polymer ?
#
loop_
_entity_poly.entity_id
_entity_poly.type
_entity_poly.pdbx_seq_one_letter_code
_entity_poly.pdbx_strand_id
1 'polypeptide(L)'
;LIEFYGMTEGGGTCILEAHAHPDKLHTVGRPAEGHDIRLIDESGAEVAAGAAGEVVGHSPGMMTGYHNQPEKTRETEWFDPGGKRFIRTGDIGRFDAQGFLTLIDRRKDLIISGGFNVYPSDLEAVLLEHPGVADVAVVGVPSKRWGETPVAFVVLRAGPGQRDSRPASGELLGWANSRLAKLQRLHSIEFIAELPRSAIGKVLKRELRQRFQAPP
;
A
#
# COMPACT_ATOMS: atom_id res chain seq x y z
N LEU A 1 3.18 2.84 -24.40
CA LEU A 1 3.17 2.06 -23.16
C LEU A 1 1.72 1.83 -22.71
N ILE A 2 1.40 0.58 -22.39
CA ILE A 2 0.12 0.20 -21.79
C ILE A 2 0.46 -0.52 -20.49
N GLU A 3 -0.15 -0.11 -19.38
CA GLU A 3 0.00 -0.72 -18.07
C GLU A 3 -1.24 -1.54 -17.73
N PHE A 4 -1.04 -2.69 -17.11
CA PHE A 4 -2.10 -3.58 -16.65
C PHE A 4 -1.98 -3.77 -15.13
N TYR A 5 -3.05 -3.50 -14.43
CA TYR A 5 -3.24 -3.90 -13.05
C TYR A 5 -4.23 -5.05 -12.98
N GLY A 6 -3.89 -6.09 -12.25
CA GLY A 6 -4.77 -7.24 -12.03
C GLY A 6 -4.09 -8.30 -11.18
N MET A 7 -4.75 -9.46 -11.08
CA MET A 7 -4.27 -10.60 -10.30
C MET A 7 -4.57 -11.91 -11.03
N THR A 8 -3.79 -12.94 -10.73
CA THR A 8 -3.91 -14.27 -11.34
C THR A 8 -5.28 -14.91 -11.07
N GLU A 9 -5.88 -14.59 -9.94
CA GLU A 9 -7.20 -15.04 -9.50
C GLU A 9 -8.34 -14.46 -10.36
N GLY A 10 -8.05 -13.48 -11.22
CA GLY A 10 -9.02 -12.89 -12.13
C GLY A 10 -10.00 -11.91 -11.47
N GLY A 11 -9.61 -11.29 -10.37
CA GLY A 11 -10.40 -10.26 -9.66
C GLY A 11 -10.51 -8.92 -10.39
N GLY A 12 -10.68 -8.97 -11.71
CA GLY A 12 -10.76 -7.77 -12.56
C GLY A 12 -9.39 -7.22 -12.98
N THR A 13 -9.41 -6.37 -14.00
CA THR A 13 -8.22 -5.73 -14.57
C THR A 13 -8.50 -4.26 -14.82
N CYS A 14 -7.57 -3.38 -14.44
CA CYS A 14 -7.54 -2.01 -14.95
C CYS A 14 -6.45 -1.85 -16.01
N ILE A 15 -6.67 -0.95 -16.95
CA ILE A 15 -5.77 -0.67 -18.07
C ILE A 15 -5.49 0.83 -18.13
N LEU A 16 -4.21 1.20 -18.19
CA LEU A 16 -3.76 2.56 -18.44
C LEU A 16 -3.03 2.64 -19.78
N GLU A 17 -3.62 3.34 -20.73
CA GLU A 17 -2.94 3.75 -21.95
C GLU A 17 -2.13 5.03 -21.67
N ALA A 18 -0.88 4.86 -21.18
CA ALA A 18 -0.04 5.94 -20.68
C ALA A 18 0.21 7.06 -21.71
N HIS A 19 0.24 6.70 -23.00
CA HIS A 19 0.41 7.67 -24.10
C HIS A 19 -0.82 8.56 -24.33
N ALA A 20 -2.02 8.06 -24.01
CA ALA A 20 -3.27 8.79 -24.17
C ALA A 20 -3.60 9.60 -22.89
N HIS A 21 -3.03 9.22 -21.75
CA HIS A 21 -3.31 9.81 -20.43
C HIS A 21 -2.02 10.17 -19.67
N PRO A 22 -1.19 11.10 -20.17
CA PRO A 22 0.10 11.44 -19.55
C PRO A 22 -0.04 12.11 -18.17
N ASP A 23 -1.21 12.66 -17.86
CA ASP A 23 -1.58 13.23 -16.56
C ASP A 23 -2.02 12.17 -15.54
N LYS A 24 -2.22 10.90 -15.93
CA LYS A 24 -2.72 9.80 -15.11
C LYS A 24 -1.68 8.72 -14.80
N LEU A 25 -0.39 8.99 -15.03
CA LEU A 25 0.68 8.01 -14.81
C LEU A 25 0.83 7.53 -13.36
N HIS A 26 0.18 8.20 -12.41
CA HIS A 26 0.10 7.83 -11.00
C HIS A 26 -1.05 6.85 -10.71
N THR A 27 -1.85 6.47 -11.71
CA THR A 27 -2.96 5.55 -11.62
C THR A 27 -2.66 4.23 -12.32
N VAL A 28 -3.44 3.20 -12.05
CA VAL A 28 -3.39 1.93 -12.79
C VAL A 28 -4.45 1.87 -13.92
N GLY A 29 -5.04 3.01 -14.26
CA GLY A 29 -6.00 3.13 -15.35
C GLY A 29 -7.44 2.91 -14.91
N ARG A 30 -8.28 2.53 -15.88
CA ARG A 30 -9.72 2.26 -15.71
C ARG A 30 -10.02 0.78 -15.81
N PRO A 31 -11.15 0.30 -15.24
CA PRO A 31 -11.62 -1.06 -15.46
C PRO A 31 -11.69 -1.39 -16.94
N ALA A 32 -11.15 -2.54 -17.33
CA ALA A 32 -11.24 -3.06 -18.69
C ALA A 32 -12.70 -3.37 -19.07
N GLU A 33 -12.99 -3.42 -20.33
CA GLU A 33 -14.32 -3.78 -20.84
C GLU A 33 -14.77 -5.14 -20.29
N GLY A 34 -15.99 -5.22 -19.77
CA GLY A 34 -16.55 -6.42 -19.15
C GLY A 34 -16.03 -6.73 -17.75
N HIS A 35 -15.15 -5.88 -17.18
CA HIS A 35 -14.67 -6.00 -15.81
C HIS A 35 -15.40 -5.00 -14.92
N ASP A 36 -15.76 -5.46 -13.70
CA ASP A 36 -16.41 -4.62 -12.68
C ASP A 36 -15.48 -4.52 -11.49
N ILE A 37 -15.00 -3.32 -11.19
CA ILE A 37 -14.09 -3.05 -10.08
C ILE A 37 -14.77 -2.06 -9.15
N ARG A 38 -14.86 -2.42 -7.87
CA ARG A 38 -15.49 -1.60 -6.83
C ARG A 38 -14.58 -1.44 -5.64
N LEU A 39 -14.92 -0.51 -4.77
CA LEU A 39 -14.20 -0.24 -3.53
C LEU A 39 -15.15 -0.45 -2.35
N ILE A 40 -14.70 -1.21 -1.35
CA ILE A 40 -15.48 -1.51 -0.15
C ILE A 40 -14.75 -1.08 1.11
N ASP A 41 -15.50 -0.76 2.15
CA ASP A 41 -15.00 -0.47 3.47
C ASP A 41 -14.78 -1.76 4.30
N GLU A 42 -14.41 -1.60 5.57
CA GLU A 42 -14.17 -2.72 6.49
C GLU A 42 -15.44 -3.52 6.80
N SER A 43 -16.62 -2.92 6.70
CA SER A 43 -17.90 -3.60 6.87
C SER A 43 -18.34 -4.39 5.63
N GLY A 44 -17.66 -4.18 4.49
CA GLY A 44 -18.01 -4.73 3.19
C GLY A 44 -19.04 -3.89 2.43
N ALA A 45 -19.37 -2.69 2.88
CA ALA A 45 -20.21 -1.76 2.12
C ALA A 45 -19.39 -1.01 1.06
N GLU A 46 -20.02 -0.71 -0.09
CA GLU A 46 -19.37 0.12 -1.10
C GLU A 46 -19.09 1.54 -0.55
N VAL A 47 -17.89 2.06 -0.78
CA VAL A 47 -17.50 3.39 -0.30
C VAL A 47 -18.11 4.49 -1.15
N ALA A 48 -18.23 5.71 -0.58
CA ALA A 48 -18.65 6.88 -1.33
C ALA A 48 -17.65 7.24 -2.45
N ALA A 49 -18.13 7.89 -3.50
CA ALA A 49 -17.29 8.33 -4.62
C ALA A 49 -16.11 9.18 -4.13
N GLY A 50 -14.89 8.84 -4.59
CA GLY A 50 -13.66 9.51 -4.18
C GLY A 50 -13.10 9.08 -2.81
N ALA A 51 -13.79 8.23 -2.06
CA ALA A 51 -13.24 7.63 -0.85
C ALA A 51 -12.30 6.47 -1.17
N ALA A 52 -11.37 6.20 -0.25
CA ALA A 52 -10.51 5.02 -0.34
C ALA A 52 -11.25 3.78 0.19
N GLY A 53 -10.98 2.62 -0.43
CA GLY A 53 -11.53 1.34 -0.01
C GLY A 53 -10.72 0.16 -0.52
N GLU A 54 -11.00 -1.04 -0.02
CA GLU A 54 -10.43 -2.27 -0.54
C GLU A 54 -10.95 -2.53 -1.94
N VAL A 55 -10.05 -2.78 -2.87
CA VAL A 55 -10.38 -3.10 -4.27
C VAL A 55 -10.96 -4.51 -4.34
N VAL A 56 -12.17 -4.61 -4.85
CA VAL A 56 -12.81 -5.88 -5.20
C VAL A 56 -13.12 -5.88 -6.68
N GLY A 57 -12.94 -7.03 -7.34
CA GLY A 57 -13.13 -7.08 -8.78
C GLY A 57 -13.81 -8.35 -9.26
N HIS A 58 -14.56 -8.19 -10.33
CA HIS A 58 -15.22 -9.25 -11.08
C HIS A 58 -14.75 -9.23 -12.52
N SER A 59 -14.48 -10.41 -13.07
CA SER A 59 -14.22 -10.58 -14.50
C SER A 59 -14.77 -11.92 -14.99
N PRO A 60 -14.97 -12.09 -16.31
CA PRO A 60 -15.34 -13.38 -16.88
C PRO A 60 -14.34 -14.51 -16.62
N GLY A 61 -13.07 -14.14 -16.37
CA GLY A 61 -11.96 -15.07 -16.14
C GLY A 61 -11.66 -15.37 -14.66
N MET A 62 -12.58 -15.04 -13.74
CA MET A 62 -12.36 -15.32 -12.33
C MET A 62 -12.17 -16.80 -12.03
N MET A 63 -11.19 -17.12 -11.17
CA MET A 63 -11.04 -18.47 -10.63
C MET A 63 -12.32 -18.94 -9.94
N THR A 64 -12.59 -20.23 -9.97
CA THR A 64 -13.68 -20.84 -9.20
C THR A 64 -13.33 -20.97 -7.72
N GLY A 65 -12.04 -21.07 -7.38
CA GLY A 65 -11.54 -21.17 -6.03
C GLY A 65 -10.11 -21.72 -5.97
N TYR A 66 -9.52 -21.70 -4.79
CA TYR A 66 -8.22 -22.33 -4.54
C TYR A 66 -8.36 -23.84 -4.37
N HIS A 67 -7.52 -24.59 -5.04
CA HIS A 67 -7.55 -26.05 -5.00
C HIS A 67 -7.38 -26.59 -3.57
N ASN A 68 -8.34 -27.40 -3.13
CA ASN A 68 -8.40 -27.98 -1.78
C ASN A 68 -8.33 -26.97 -0.60
N GLN A 69 -8.71 -25.70 -0.84
CA GLN A 69 -8.69 -24.63 0.17
C GLN A 69 -10.01 -23.83 0.16
N PRO A 70 -11.15 -24.45 0.50
CA PRO A 70 -12.45 -23.78 0.43
C PRO A 70 -12.57 -22.59 1.40
N GLU A 71 -11.94 -22.65 2.56
CA GLU A 71 -11.94 -21.57 3.53
C GLU A 71 -11.21 -20.35 3.00
N LYS A 72 -10.00 -20.56 2.45
CA LYS A 72 -9.24 -19.48 1.82
C LYS A 72 -9.97 -18.88 0.62
N THR A 73 -10.71 -19.69 -0.12
CA THR A 73 -11.57 -19.20 -1.21
C THR A 73 -12.63 -18.26 -0.66
N ARG A 74 -13.37 -18.66 0.39
CA ARG A 74 -14.40 -17.82 1.03
C ARG A 74 -13.84 -16.52 1.60
N GLU A 75 -12.63 -16.52 2.17
CA GLU A 75 -11.97 -15.31 2.70
C GLU A 75 -11.68 -14.28 1.62
N THR A 76 -11.48 -14.72 0.36
CA THR A 76 -11.21 -13.83 -0.77
C THR A 76 -12.46 -13.39 -1.51
N GLU A 77 -13.63 -13.90 -1.17
CA GLU A 77 -14.88 -13.56 -1.84
C GLU A 77 -15.59 -12.37 -1.19
N TRP A 78 -16.20 -11.58 -2.01
CA TRP A 78 -17.18 -10.57 -1.63
C TRP A 78 -18.38 -10.66 -2.57
N PHE A 79 -19.58 -10.47 -2.03
CA PHE A 79 -20.81 -10.49 -2.80
C PHE A 79 -21.51 -9.15 -2.65
N ASP A 80 -21.94 -8.57 -3.77
CA ASP A 80 -22.75 -7.36 -3.73
C ASP A 80 -24.18 -7.67 -3.23
N PRO A 81 -25.00 -6.65 -2.96
CA PRO A 81 -26.40 -6.84 -2.55
C PRO A 81 -27.25 -7.62 -3.56
N GLY A 82 -26.84 -7.65 -4.84
CA GLY A 82 -27.48 -8.45 -5.90
C GLY A 82 -27.02 -9.90 -5.97
N GLY A 83 -26.06 -10.31 -5.13
CA GLY A 83 -25.46 -11.64 -5.12
C GLY A 83 -24.39 -11.86 -6.19
N LYS A 84 -23.92 -10.81 -6.87
CA LYS A 84 -22.81 -10.90 -7.80
C LYS A 84 -21.51 -11.08 -7.02
N ARG A 85 -20.73 -12.11 -7.43
CA ARG A 85 -19.46 -12.48 -6.79
C ARG A 85 -18.32 -11.61 -7.28
N PHE A 86 -17.46 -11.17 -6.37
CA PHE A 86 -16.21 -10.47 -6.63
C PHE A 86 -15.07 -11.14 -5.87
N ILE A 87 -13.84 -10.90 -6.28
CA ILE A 87 -12.63 -11.32 -5.55
C ILE A 87 -12.01 -10.09 -4.89
N ARG A 88 -11.67 -10.20 -3.60
CA ARG A 88 -10.89 -9.21 -2.85
C ARG A 88 -9.44 -9.26 -3.29
N THR A 89 -8.89 -8.13 -3.73
CA THR A 89 -7.49 -8.07 -4.18
C THR A 89 -6.50 -7.93 -3.02
N GLY A 90 -6.99 -7.42 -1.89
CA GLY A 90 -6.17 -7.02 -0.75
C GLY A 90 -5.39 -5.72 -0.99
N ASP A 91 -5.65 -5.01 -2.08
CA ASP A 91 -5.12 -3.68 -2.34
C ASP A 91 -6.16 -2.63 -1.91
N ILE A 92 -5.69 -1.50 -1.40
CA ILE A 92 -6.51 -0.31 -1.11
C ILE A 92 -6.33 0.66 -2.27
N GLY A 93 -7.43 1.20 -2.77
CA GLY A 93 -7.41 2.15 -3.87
C GLY A 93 -8.46 3.24 -3.74
N ARG A 94 -8.41 4.17 -4.69
CA ARG A 94 -9.37 5.27 -4.83
C ARG A 94 -9.61 5.54 -6.30
N PHE A 95 -10.87 5.71 -6.68
CA PHE A 95 -11.23 6.22 -8.00
C PHE A 95 -11.26 7.74 -8.00
N ASP A 96 -10.70 8.33 -9.04
CA ASP A 96 -10.94 9.75 -9.33
C ASP A 96 -12.30 9.97 -10.03
N ALA A 97 -12.68 11.24 -10.21
CA ALA A 97 -13.94 11.61 -10.86
C ALA A 97 -14.06 11.13 -12.33
N GLN A 98 -12.96 10.73 -12.94
CA GLN A 98 -12.89 10.23 -14.32
C GLN A 98 -12.85 8.69 -14.37
N GLY A 99 -12.90 8.00 -13.22
CA GLY A 99 -12.90 6.54 -13.11
C GLY A 99 -11.53 5.90 -13.21
N PHE A 100 -10.43 6.67 -13.02
CA PHE A 100 -9.09 6.08 -12.92
C PHE A 100 -8.83 5.63 -11.48
N LEU A 101 -8.31 4.41 -11.34
CA LEU A 101 -7.97 3.82 -10.05
C LEU A 101 -6.53 4.16 -9.67
N THR A 102 -6.35 4.79 -8.53
CA THR A 102 -5.05 4.95 -7.86
C THR A 102 -4.93 3.92 -6.77
N LEU A 103 -3.88 3.10 -6.79
CA LEU A 103 -3.56 2.21 -5.67
C LEU A 103 -2.84 3.02 -4.59
N ILE A 104 -3.30 2.87 -3.35
CA ILE A 104 -2.75 3.59 -2.19
C ILE A 104 -1.79 2.68 -1.43
N ASP A 105 -2.27 1.49 -1.02
CA ASP A 105 -1.47 0.55 -0.22
C ASP A 105 -2.06 -0.87 -0.28
N ARG A 106 -1.42 -1.78 0.46
CA ARG A 106 -1.95 -3.11 0.74
C ARG A 106 -2.71 -3.15 2.06
N ARG A 107 -3.90 -3.74 2.09
CA ARG A 107 -4.71 -3.92 3.30
C ARG A 107 -3.92 -4.53 4.47
N LYS A 108 -3.11 -5.55 4.19
CA LYS A 108 -2.25 -6.22 5.19
C LYS A 108 -1.10 -5.37 5.71
N ASP A 109 -0.76 -4.28 5.04
CA ASP A 109 0.31 -3.37 5.40
C ASP A 109 -0.21 -2.07 6.02
N LEU A 110 -1.54 -1.86 5.99
CA LEU A 110 -2.22 -0.76 6.67
C LEU A 110 -1.88 -0.78 8.17
N ILE A 111 -1.57 0.38 8.71
CA ILE A 111 -1.23 0.55 10.13
C ILE A 111 -2.45 1.13 10.84
N ILE A 112 -2.96 0.40 11.85
CA ILE A 112 -4.10 0.87 12.65
C ILE A 112 -3.55 1.52 13.92
N SER A 113 -3.41 2.84 13.90
CA SER A 113 -2.85 3.61 15.01
C SER A 113 -3.93 4.44 15.70
N GLY A 114 -4.24 4.12 16.95
CA GLY A 114 -5.27 4.82 17.72
C GLY A 114 -6.66 4.78 17.09
N GLY A 115 -6.97 3.72 16.33
CA GLY A 115 -8.24 3.57 15.60
C GLY A 115 -8.29 4.28 14.24
N PHE A 116 -7.17 4.85 13.78
CA PHE A 116 -7.08 5.51 12.49
C PHE A 116 -6.24 4.69 11.51
N ASN A 117 -6.68 4.67 10.27
CA ASN A 117 -5.96 4.04 9.17
C ASN A 117 -4.81 4.95 8.72
N VAL A 118 -3.58 4.51 8.93
CA VAL A 118 -2.35 5.16 8.47
C VAL A 118 -1.77 4.35 7.32
N TYR A 119 -1.65 4.97 6.16
CA TYR A 119 -1.12 4.34 4.97
C TYR A 119 0.40 4.50 4.93
N PRO A 120 1.18 3.39 5.00
CA PRO A 120 2.64 3.43 4.89
C PRO A 120 3.15 4.23 3.69
N SER A 121 2.50 4.11 2.54
CA SER A 121 2.86 4.83 1.31
C SER A 121 2.87 6.35 1.45
N ASP A 122 1.95 6.94 2.23
CA ASP A 122 1.92 8.38 2.48
C ASP A 122 3.18 8.84 3.25
N LEU A 123 3.59 8.04 4.24
CA LEU A 123 4.77 8.33 5.05
C LEU A 123 6.06 8.10 4.27
N GLU A 124 6.08 7.04 3.47
CA GLU A 124 7.18 6.70 2.56
C GLU A 124 7.39 7.82 1.53
N ALA A 125 6.32 8.34 0.93
CA ALA A 125 6.37 9.45 -0.02
C ALA A 125 7.02 10.70 0.60
N VAL A 126 6.60 11.08 1.81
CA VAL A 126 7.21 12.22 2.53
C VAL A 126 8.70 11.98 2.77
N LEU A 127 9.10 10.79 3.24
CA LEU A 127 10.51 10.49 3.51
C LEU A 127 11.38 10.50 2.25
N LEU A 128 10.83 10.06 1.11
CA LEU A 128 11.53 10.08 -0.19
C LEU A 128 11.80 11.50 -0.73
N GLU A 129 11.07 12.51 -0.27
CA GLU A 129 11.37 13.92 -0.60
C GLU A 129 12.68 14.41 0.03
N HIS A 130 13.17 13.74 1.09
CA HIS A 130 14.41 14.14 1.74
C HIS A 130 15.63 13.74 0.87
N PRO A 131 16.53 14.69 0.53
CA PRO A 131 17.65 14.44 -0.40
C PRO A 131 18.62 13.34 0.06
N GLY A 132 18.72 13.11 1.36
CA GLY A 132 19.57 12.07 1.96
C GLY A 132 18.95 10.67 1.95
N VAL A 133 17.67 10.50 1.56
CA VAL A 133 16.98 9.21 1.52
C VAL A 133 17.08 8.61 0.12
N ALA A 134 17.56 7.37 0.05
CA ALA A 134 17.63 6.61 -1.20
C ALA A 134 16.43 5.67 -1.36
N ASP A 135 16.01 5.03 -0.25
CA ASP A 135 14.93 4.06 -0.24
C ASP A 135 14.32 4.01 1.17
N VAL A 136 13.05 3.64 1.27
CA VAL A 136 12.34 3.61 2.55
C VAL A 136 11.20 2.59 2.54
N ALA A 137 10.94 2.00 3.69
CA ALA A 137 9.74 1.21 3.95
C ALA A 137 9.21 1.53 5.34
N VAL A 138 7.91 1.76 5.45
CA VAL A 138 7.23 2.00 6.72
C VAL A 138 6.40 0.78 7.08
N VAL A 139 6.46 0.38 8.36
CA VAL A 139 5.69 -0.75 8.90
C VAL A 139 5.02 -0.36 10.21
N GLY A 140 3.88 -0.98 10.48
CA GLY A 140 3.25 -0.94 11.80
C GLY A 140 3.96 -1.89 12.76
N VAL A 141 4.25 -1.41 13.95
CA VAL A 141 4.77 -2.22 15.06
C VAL A 141 3.85 -2.10 16.27
N PRO A 142 3.76 -3.13 17.13
CA PRO A 142 2.90 -3.09 18.31
C PRO A 142 3.20 -1.90 19.23
N SER A 143 2.16 -1.23 19.68
CA SER A 143 2.22 -0.11 20.63
C SER A 143 1.19 -0.29 21.74
N LYS A 144 1.62 -0.26 23.00
CA LYS A 144 0.69 -0.37 24.15
C LYS A 144 -0.33 0.77 24.19
N ARG A 145 0.00 1.94 23.63
CA ARG A 145 -0.86 3.12 23.66
C ARG A 145 -1.78 3.21 22.44
N TRP A 146 -1.31 2.79 21.27
CA TRP A 146 -1.96 3.07 20.00
C TRP A 146 -2.46 1.82 19.26
N GLY A 147 -2.23 0.60 19.81
CA GLY A 147 -2.40 -0.67 19.09
C GLY A 147 -1.20 -0.92 18.20
N GLU A 148 -1.06 -0.11 17.17
CA GLU A 148 0.15 -0.05 16.32
C GLU A 148 0.69 1.39 16.25
N THR A 149 1.98 1.49 15.87
CA THR A 149 2.63 2.77 15.58
C THR A 149 3.56 2.62 14.37
N PRO A 150 3.66 3.64 13.48
CA PRO A 150 4.50 3.53 12.30
C PRO A 150 5.98 3.71 12.63
N VAL A 151 6.81 2.82 12.07
CA VAL A 151 8.27 2.86 12.11
C VAL A 151 8.81 2.83 10.69
N ALA A 152 9.76 3.70 10.37
CA ALA A 152 10.39 3.77 9.06
C ALA A 152 11.76 3.09 9.07
N PHE A 153 12.00 2.21 8.11
CA PHE A 153 13.31 1.67 7.76
C PHE A 153 13.85 2.44 6.56
N VAL A 154 14.97 3.14 6.74
CA VAL A 154 15.50 4.08 5.76
C VAL A 154 16.87 3.65 5.28
N VAL A 155 17.05 3.61 3.97
CA VAL A 155 18.35 3.49 3.30
C VAL A 155 18.81 4.89 2.93
N LEU A 156 19.96 5.29 3.47
CA LEU A 156 20.54 6.59 3.15
C LEU A 156 21.25 6.55 1.80
N ARG A 157 21.16 7.67 1.08
CA ARG A 157 21.86 7.85 -0.19
C ARG A 157 23.36 7.85 0.04
N ALA A 158 24.08 7.01 -0.69
CA ALA A 158 25.54 7.02 -0.70
C ALA A 158 26.03 8.03 -1.74
N GLY A 159 26.93 8.94 -1.35
CA GLY A 159 27.54 9.89 -2.29
C GLY A 159 28.96 10.25 -1.88
N PRO A 160 29.85 10.61 -2.83
CA PRO A 160 31.19 11.14 -2.51
C PRO A 160 31.01 12.45 -1.74
N GLY A 161 31.62 12.55 -0.57
CA GLY A 161 31.57 13.74 0.32
C GLY A 161 30.41 13.78 1.31
N GLN A 162 29.48 12.82 1.32
CA GLN A 162 28.31 12.81 2.20
C GLN A 162 28.50 12.07 3.54
N ARG A 163 29.71 11.61 3.88
CA ARG A 163 29.95 10.94 5.18
C ARG A 163 29.67 11.85 6.37
N ASP A 164 29.91 13.16 6.22
CA ASP A 164 29.74 14.16 7.28
C ASP A 164 28.36 14.84 7.29
N SER A 165 27.49 14.57 6.29
CA SER A 165 26.16 15.17 6.14
C SER A 165 24.99 14.17 6.24
N ARG A 166 25.24 12.98 6.80
CA ARG A 166 24.16 12.02 7.05
C ARG A 166 23.28 12.54 8.18
N PRO A 167 21.97 12.71 7.97
CA PRO A 167 21.09 13.13 9.04
C PRO A 167 21.11 12.10 10.17
N ALA A 168 21.09 12.57 11.43
CA ALA A 168 20.81 11.70 12.55
C ALA A 168 19.35 11.19 12.47
N SER A 169 19.08 10.00 13.02
CA SER A 169 17.70 9.45 12.98
C SER A 169 16.69 10.39 13.61
N GLY A 170 17.02 11.05 14.72
CA GLY A 170 16.17 12.04 15.37
C GLY A 170 15.94 13.31 14.53
N GLU A 171 16.93 13.76 13.77
CA GLU A 171 16.82 14.90 12.87
C GLU A 171 15.88 14.58 11.69
N LEU A 172 16.08 13.45 11.03
CA LEU A 172 15.21 13.00 9.95
C LEU A 172 13.79 12.72 10.44
N LEU A 173 13.62 12.15 11.63
CA LEU A 173 12.34 11.95 12.28
C LEU A 173 11.61 13.28 12.52
N GLY A 174 12.29 14.27 13.06
CA GLY A 174 11.75 15.62 13.27
C GLY A 174 11.33 16.27 11.96
N TRP A 175 12.17 16.15 10.93
CA TRP A 175 11.92 16.67 9.59
C TRP A 175 10.67 16.03 8.95
N ALA A 176 10.55 14.71 9.01
CA ALA A 176 9.38 13.99 8.46
C ALA A 176 8.11 14.33 9.26
N ASN A 177 8.17 14.27 10.60
CA ASN A 177 7.03 14.54 11.47
C ASN A 177 6.52 15.99 11.43
N SER A 178 7.32 16.95 10.96
CA SER A 178 6.88 18.32 10.72
C SER A 178 5.99 18.46 9.46
N ARG A 179 6.04 17.49 8.56
CA ARG A 179 5.28 17.43 7.29
C ARG A 179 4.10 16.48 7.34
N LEU A 180 4.09 15.57 8.31
CA LEU A 180 3.03 14.60 8.50
C LEU A 180 1.91 15.14 9.40
N ALA A 181 0.67 14.73 9.14
CA ALA A 181 -0.44 15.00 10.04
C ALA A 181 -0.19 14.35 11.42
N LYS A 182 -0.78 14.91 12.47
CA LYS A 182 -0.54 14.49 13.85
C LYS A 182 -0.74 12.98 14.09
N LEU A 183 -1.73 12.39 13.42
CA LEU A 183 -2.08 10.97 13.54
C LEU A 183 -1.22 10.05 12.67
N GLN A 184 -0.46 10.61 11.72
CA GLN A 184 0.43 9.87 10.81
C GLN A 184 1.90 9.92 11.25
N ARG A 185 2.20 10.51 12.41
CA ARG A 185 3.58 10.70 12.85
C ARG A 185 4.29 9.38 13.07
N LEU A 186 5.51 9.32 12.54
CA LEU A 186 6.44 8.22 12.78
C LEU A 186 6.87 8.18 14.25
N HIS A 187 6.98 6.98 14.79
CA HIS A 187 7.51 6.73 16.11
C HIS A 187 9.05 6.78 16.12
N SER A 188 9.68 6.10 15.18
CA SER A 188 11.13 6.06 15.03
C SER A 188 11.56 5.84 13.59
N ILE A 189 12.86 6.09 13.36
CA ILE A 189 13.55 5.79 12.10
C ILE A 189 14.72 4.88 12.40
N GLU A 190 14.79 3.76 11.68
CA GLU A 190 15.88 2.80 11.71
C GLU A 190 16.66 2.86 10.40
N PHE A 191 17.97 3.13 10.48
CA PHE A 191 18.81 3.09 9.29
C PHE A 191 19.25 1.66 9.00
N ILE A 192 19.11 1.27 7.73
CA ILE A 192 19.54 -0.05 7.25
C ILE A 192 20.35 0.10 5.96
N ALA A 193 21.18 -0.90 5.67
CA ALA A 193 22.02 -0.87 4.48
C ALA A 193 21.18 -1.05 3.20
N GLU A 194 20.18 -1.94 3.25
CA GLU A 194 19.27 -2.24 2.15
C GLU A 194 17.93 -2.75 2.68
N LEU A 195 16.85 -2.52 1.94
CA LEU A 195 15.54 -3.11 2.23
C LEU A 195 15.49 -4.58 1.79
N PRO A 196 14.98 -5.50 2.61
CA PRO A 196 14.78 -6.88 2.20
C PRO A 196 13.75 -6.94 1.06
N ARG A 197 14.12 -7.59 -0.04
CA ARG A 197 13.27 -7.70 -1.23
C ARG A 197 13.13 -9.15 -1.67
N SER A 198 11.97 -9.47 -2.23
CA SER A 198 11.74 -10.75 -2.92
C SER A 198 12.52 -10.79 -4.24
N ALA A 199 12.57 -11.98 -4.86
CA ALA A 199 13.20 -12.18 -6.18
C ALA A 199 12.64 -11.27 -7.29
N ILE A 200 11.39 -10.80 -7.14
CA ILE A 200 10.72 -9.88 -8.06
C ILE A 200 10.78 -8.42 -7.59
N GLY A 201 11.68 -8.09 -6.64
CA GLY A 201 11.93 -6.72 -6.19
C GLY A 201 10.95 -6.15 -5.16
N LYS A 202 9.91 -6.87 -4.72
CA LYS A 202 8.95 -6.38 -3.72
C LYS A 202 9.58 -6.34 -2.33
N VAL A 203 9.41 -5.24 -1.59
CA VAL A 203 9.86 -5.10 -0.20
C VAL A 203 9.13 -6.11 0.70
N LEU A 204 9.90 -6.83 1.51
CA LEU A 204 9.39 -7.84 2.45
C LEU A 204 9.10 -7.21 3.81
N LYS A 205 8.03 -6.39 3.91
CA LYS A 205 7.62 -5.67 5.12
C LYS A 205 7.47 -6.57 6.36
N ARG A 206 7.14 -7.86 6.16
CA ARG A 206 7.08 -8.83 7.26
C ARG A 206 8.44 -9.02 7.96
N GLU A 207 9.53 -9.08 7.19
CA GLU A 207 10.88 -9.23 7.74
C GLU A 207 11.30 -7.99 8.53
N LEU A 208 10.92 -6.79 8.05
CA LEU A 208 11.17 -5.54 8.77
C LEU A 208 10.44 -5.49 10.11
N ARG A 209 9.17 -5.93 10.16
CA ARG A 209 8.42 -6.04 11.43
C ARG A 209 9.10 -7.00 12.42
N GLN A 210 9.56 -8.16 11.95
CA GLN A 210 10.27 -9.15 12.78
C GLN A 210 11.59 -8.58 13.32
N ARG A 211 12.34 -7.88 12.47
CA ARG A 211 13.61 -7.26 12.86
C ARG A 211 13.44 -6.21 13.97
N PHE A 212 12.39 -5.42 13.93
CA PHE A 212 12.10 -4.43 14.98
C PHE A 212 11.68 -5.08 16.31
N GLN A 213 11.05 -6.23 16.27
CA GLN A 213 10.59 -6.98 17.46
C GLN A 213 11.68 -7.85 18.09
N ALA A 214 12.78 -8.14 17.38
CA ALA A 214 13.89 -8.91 17.92
C ALA A 214 14.59 -8.07 19.00
N PRO A 215 14.82 -8.64 20.22
CA PRO A 215 15.65 -7.95 21.22
C PRO A 215 17.05 -7.71 20.64
N PRO A 216 17.71 -6.61 21.04
CA PRO A 216 19.05 -6.26 20.58
C PRO A 216 20.09 -7.33 20.97
#